data_b7e904a6ae0eeb442a8bac4263cb30b7
#
_entry.id   b7e904a6ae0eeb442a8bac4263cb30b7
#
_cell.length_a   1.000
_cell.length_b   1.000
_cell.length_c   1.000
_cell.angle_alpha   90.00
_cell.angle_beta   90.00
_cell.angle_gamma   90.00
#
_symmetry.space_group_name_H-M   'P 1'
#
loop_
_entity.id
_entity.type
_entity.pdbx_description
1 polymer ?
#
loop_
_entity_poly.entity_id
_entity_poly.type
_entity_poly.pdbx_seq_one_letter_code
_entity_poly.pdbx_strand_id
1 'polypeptide(L)'
;MLAFQQRLLQQERDKSVDHRFNKALVRRLTSLTGNELDSFMIIFRPSYEFTILTSDYDFQQFIKDSYRRFLVGLPPIPMLMLRPDDEEQ
;
A
#
# COMPACT_ATOMS: atom_id res chain seq x y z
N MET A 1 -20.64 2.09 -21.97
CA MET A 1 -20.93 0.96 -21.08
C MET A 1 -19.69 0.49 -20.36
N LEU A 2 -18.69 0.08 -21.10
CA LEU A 2 -17.48 -0.44 -20.49
C LEU A 2 -16.78 0.59 -19.63
N ALA A 3 -16.71 1.84 -20.11
CA ALA A 3 -16.07 2.89 -19.34
C ALA A 3 -16.75 3.13 -18.01
N PHE A 4 -18.07 3.04 -17.99
CA PHE A 4 -18.82 3.22 -16.77
C PHE A 4 -18.53 2.08 -15.78
N GLN A 5 -18.51 0.86 -16.28
CA GLN A 5 -18.21 -0.28 -15.43
C GLN A 5 -16.81 -0.25 -14.87
N GLN A 6 -15.85 0.19 -15.69
CA GLN A 6 -14.48 0.32 -15.20
C GLN A 6 -14.37 1.33 -14.10
N ARG A 7 -15.14 2.40 -14.18
CA ARG A 7 -15.11 3.42 -13.14
C ARG A 7 -15.65 2.88 -11.82
N LEU A 8 -16.69 2.08 -11.87
CA LEU A 8 -17.24 1.46 -10.67
C LEU A 8 -16.25 0.49 -10.05
N LEU A 9 -15.60 -0.32 -10.88
CA LEU A 9 -14.61 -1.26 -10.40
C LEU A 9 -13.45 -0.53 -9.74
N GLN A 10 -13.02 0.59 -10.32
CA GLN A 10 -11.92 1.36 -9.77
C GLN A 10 -12.28 1.90 -8.40
N GLN A 11 -13.50 2.38 -8.22
CA GLN A 11 -13.93 2.89 -6.93
C GLN A 11 -13.92 1.82 -5.86
N GLU A 12 -14.35 0.63 -6.22
CA GLU A 12 -14.36 -0.47 -5.25
C GLU A 12 -12.97 -0.91 -4.89
N ARG A 13 -12.06 -0.91 -5.86
CA ARG A 13 -10.67 -1.23 -5.57
C ARG A 13 -10.04 -0.21 -4.65
N ASP A 14 -10.32 1.07 -4.89
CA ASP A 14 -9.80 2.13 -4.04
C ASP A 14 -10.31 1.98 -2.61
N LYS A 15 -11.58 1.64 -2.45
CA LYS A 15 -12.14 1.45 -1.12
C LYS A 15 -11.47 0.28 -0.39
N SER A 16 -11.17 -0.79 -1.11
CA SER A 16 -10.52 -1.95 -0.51
C SER A 16 -9.12 -1.57 -0.02
N VAL A 17 -8.38 -0.82 -0.83
CA VAL A 17 -7.06 -0.38 -0.41
C VAL A 17 -7.18 0.55 0.80
N ASP A 18 -8.09 1.52 0.74
CA ASP A 18 -8.26 2.47 1.84
C ASP A 18 -8.68 1.79 3.13
N HIS A 19 -9.44 0.71 3.03
CA HIS A 19 -9.89 -0.01 4.21
C HIS A 19 -8.71 -0.64 4.97
N ARG A 20 -7.78 -1.25 4.25
CA ARG A 20 -6.63 -1.88 4.89
C ARG A 20 -5.47 -0.92 5.12
N PHE A 21 -5.20 -0.04 4.17
CA PHE A 21 -4.10 0.92 4.26
C PHE A 21 -4.68 2.25 4.72
N ASN A 22 -5.02 2.35 6.00
CA ASN A 22 -5.69 3.52 6.56
C ASN A 22 -4.76 4.24 7.53
N LYS A 23 -5.13 5.48 7.83
CA LYS A 23 -4.28 6.34 8.66
C LYS A 23 -4.05 5.76 10.05
N ALA A 24 -5.08 5.16 10.64
CA ALA A 24 -4.96 4.64 11.99
C ALA A 24 -3.90 3.55 12.06
N LEU A 25 -3.93 2.63 11.10
CA LEU A 25 -2.96 1.54 11.06
C LEU A 25 -1.57 2.07 10.79
N VAL A 26 -1.42 2.92 9.78
CA VAL A 26 -0.11 3.44 9.40
C VAL A 26 0.50 4.24 10.55
N ARG A 27 -0.30 5.08 11.18
CA ARG A 27 0.19 5.89 12.30
C ARG A 27 0.65 5.00 13.45
N ARG A 28 -0.08 3.93 13.71
CA ARG A 28 0.29 3.02 14.79
C ARG A 28 1.62 2.33 14.51
N LEU A 29 1.86 1.99 13.26
CA LEU A 29 3.07 1.24 12.90
C LEU A 29 4.28 2.13 12.64
N THR A 30 4.07 3.40 12.29
CA THR A 30 5.18 4.29 11.92
C THR A 30 5.35 5.47 12.83
N SER A 31 4.30 5.85 13.57
CA SER A 31 4.29 7.03 14.43
C SER A 31 4.32 8.34 13.64
N LEU A 32 4.07 8.29 12.36
CA LEU A 32 3.99 9.51 11.55
C LEU A 32 2.69 10.25 11.83
N THR A 33 2.72 11.57 11.70
CA THR A 33 1.53 12.41 11.90
C THR A 33 1.55 13.57 10.92
N GLY A 34 0.39 14.20 10.76
CA GLY A 34 0.28 15.42 9.96
C GLY A 34 0.67 15.23 8.52
N ASN A 35 1.39 16.20 7.99
CA ASN A 35 1.75 16.19 6.57
C ASN A 35 2.65 15.02 6.22
N GLU A 36 3.49 14.60 7.14
CA GLU A 36 4.38 13.47 6.89
C GLU A 36 3.57 12.19 6.71
N LEU A 37 2.56 12.01 7.52
CA LEU A 37 1.69 10.85 7.38
C LEU A 37 0.97 10.87 6.04
N ASP A 38 0.43 12.02 5.66
CA ASP A 38 -0.26 12.15 4.40
C ASP A 38 0.65 11.86 3.23
N SER A 39 1.86 12.43 3.25
CA SER A 39 2.83 12.19 2.18
C SER A 39 3.21 10.72 2.10
N PHE A 40 3.46 10.10 3.22
CA PHE A 40 3.81 8.68 3.24
C PHE A 40 2.70 7.84 2.61
N MET A 41 1.46 8.12 2.97
CA MET A 41 0.35 7.32 2.47
C MET A 41 0.12 7.50 0.98
N ILE A 42 0.43 8.68 0.45
CA ILE A 42 0.31 8.91 -0.98
C ILE A 42 1.44 8.21 -1.74
N ILE A 43 2.65 8.36 -1.25
CA ILE A 43 3.83 7.85 -1.95
C ILE A 43 3.90 6.33 -1.90
N PHE A 44 3.55 5.73 -0.77
CA PHE A 44 3.72 4.30 -0.55
C PHE A 44 2.42 3.53 -0.58
N ARG A 45 1.39 4.08 -1.21
CA ARG A 45 0.10 3.40 -1.34
C ARG A 45 0.29 2.09 -2.11
N PRO A 46 -0.15 0.95 -1.55
CA PRO A 46 0.01 -0.34 -2.24
C PRO A 46 -1.02 -0.51 -3.35
N SER A 47 -0.74 -1.47 -4.24
CA SER A 47 -1.69 -1.80 -5.28
C SER A 47 -2.87 -2.57 -4.71
N TYR A 48 -3.95 -2.63 -5.47
CA TYR A 48 -5.12 -3.40 -5.07
C TYR A 48 -4.78 -4.88 -4.92
N GLU A 49 -4.07 -5.43 -5.89
CA GLU A 49 -3.71 -6.84 -5.86
C GLU A 49 -2.89 -7.19 -4.62
N PHE A 50 -1.89 -6.38 -4.34
CA PHE A 50 -1.08 -6.62 -3.15
C PHE A 50 -1.93 -6.54 -1.89
N THR A 51 -2.86 -5.58 -1.86
CA THR A 51 -3.69 -5.37 -0.69
C THR A 51 -4.59 -6.56 -0.39
N ILE A 52 -5.18 -7.14 -1.41
CA ILE A 52 -6.14 -8.24 -1.18
C ILE A 52 -5.46 -9.58 -1.03
N LEU A 53 -4.24 -9.76 -1.53
CA LEU A 53 -3.57 -11.06 -1.51
C LEU A 53 -2.59 -11.21 -0.36
N THR A 54 -2.29 -10.13 0.36
CA THR A 54 -1.26 -10.15 1.38
C THR A 54 -1.87 -10.41 2.75
N SER A 55 -1.22 -11.27 3.54
CA SER A 55 -1.67 -11.54 4.89
C SER A 55 -1.52 -10.29 5.76
N ASP A 56 -2.17 -10.31 6.93
CA ASP A 56 -2.07 -9.19 7.85
C ASP A 56 -0.65 -8.96 8.31
N TYR A 57 0.05 -10.03 8.62
CA TYR A 57 1.44 -9.91 9.06
C TYR A 57 2.30 -9.28 7.96
N ASP A 58 2.20 -9.83 6.76
CA ASP A 58 3.00 -9.32 5.64
C ASP A 58 2.63 -7.90 5.28
N PHE A 59 1.35 -7.56 5.40
CA PHE A 59 0.91 -6.22 5.10
C PHE A 59 1.50 -5.21 6.09
N GLN A 60 1.52 -5.56 7.36
CA GLN A 60 2.12 -4.70 8.37
C GLN A 60 3.63 -4.59 8.16
N GLN A 61 4.27 -5.69 7.77
CA GLN A 61 5.69 -5.67 7.49
C GLN A 61 5.99 -4.77 6.29
N PHE A 62 5.12 -4.81 5.30
CA PHE A 62 5.25 -3.90 4.14
C PHE A 62 5.23 -2.45 4.59
N ILE A 63 4.34 -2.10 5.49
CA ILE A 63 4.23 -0.72 5.96
C ILE A 63 5.51 -0.32 6.72
N LYS A 64 6.02 -1.20 7.56
CA LYS A 64 7.23 -0.92 8.31
C LYS A 64 8.43 -0.76 7.39
N ASP A 65 8.55 -1.61 6.38
CA ASP A 65 9.65 -1.50 5.43
C ASP A 65 9.54 -0.22 4.60
N SER A 66 8.33 0.13 4.22
CA SER A 66 8.09 1.36 3.48
C SER A 66 8.47 2.58 4.33
N TYR A 67 8.18 2.53 5.61
CA TYR A 67 8.52 3.60 6.52
C TYR A 67 10.03 3.83 6.55
N ARG A 68 10.81 2.76 6.59
CA ARG A 68 12.27 2.90 6.57
C ARG A 68 12.73 3.56 5.28
N ARG A 69 12.15 3.18 4.15
CA ARG A 69 12.49 3.80 2.88
C ARG A 69 12.10 5.27 2.87
N PHE A 70 10.97 5.60 3.46
CA PHE A 70 10.51 6.97 3.55
C PHE A 70 11.49 7.83 4.34
N LEU A 71 12.00 7.29 5.43
CA LEU A 71 12.92 8.05 6.30
C LEU A 71 14.24 8.39 5.60
N VAL A 72 14.72 7.52 4.73
CA VAL A 72 15.98 7.75 4.04
C VAL A 72 15.79 8.30 2.63
N GLY A 73 14.55 8.59 2.24
CA GLY A 73 14.28 9.20 0.95
C GLY A 73 14.30 8.24 -0.22
N LEU A 74 14.15 6.94 0.02
CA LEU A 74 14.12 5.97 -1.05
C LEU A 74 12.71 5.84 -1.63
N PRO A 75 12.60 5.46 -2.92
CA PRO A 75 11.27 5.29 -3.53
C PRO A 75 10.59 4.03 -3.02
N PRO A 76 9.27 3.90 -3.29
CA PRO A 76 8.56 2.70 -2.91
C PRO A 76 9.12 1.45 -3.57
N ILE A 77 8.93 0.31 -2.91
CA ILE A 77 9.31 -0.97 -3.49
C ILE A 77 8.35 -1.25 -4.64
N PRO A 78 8.87 -1.61 -5.84
CA PRO A 78 7.98 -1.97 -6.94
C PRO A 78 7.13 -3.16 -6.56
N MET A 79 5.83 -3.07 -6.79
CA MET A 79 4.91 -4.13 -6.40
C MET A 79 5.23 -5.44 -7.09
N LEU A 80 5.75 -5.37 -8.31
CA LEU A 80 6.11 -6.59 -9.03
C LEU A 80 7.16 -7.40 -8.29
N MET A 81 8.05 -6.73 -7.58
CA MET A 81 9.14 -7.41 -6.89
C MET A 81 8.71 -8.03 -5.57
N LEU A 82 7.47 -7.83 -5.18
CA LEU A 82 6.96 -8.42 -3.96
C LEU A 82 6.23 -9.73 -4.20
N ARG A 83 6.16 -10.17 -5.44
CA ARG A 83 5.46 -11.41 -5.78
C ARG A 83 6.29 -12.60 -5.35
N PRO A 84 5.64 -13.55 -4.66
CA PRO A 84 6.39 -14.68 -4.09
C PRO A 84 6.98 -15.62 -5.13
N ASP A 85 6.44 -15.65 -6.33
CA ASP A 85 6.93 -16.57 -7.35
C ASP A 85 8.06 -16.00 -8.16
N ASP A 86 8.51 -14.81 -7.88
CA ASP A 86 9.59 -14.19 -8.64
C ASP A 86 10.91 -14.92 -8.46
N GLU A 87 11.13 -15.42 -7.27
CA GLU A 87 12.43 -16.05 -6.99
C GLU A 87 12.55 -17.42 -7.61
N GLU A 88 11.52 -17.90 -8.23
CA GLU A 88 11.60 -19.16 -8.92
C GLU A 88 12.58 -19.15 -10.06
N GLN A 89 12.77 -18.01 -10.60
CA GLN A 89 13.55 -17.85 -11.80
C GLN A 89 15.04 -17.82 -11.53
#